data_978a333be7a5f395eb2f0747fb77398f
#
_entry.id   978a333be7a5f395eb2f0747fb77398f
#
_cell.length_a   1.000
_cell.length_b   1.000
_cell.length_c   1.000
_cell.angle_alpha   90.00
_cell.angle_beta   90.00
_cell.angle_gamma   90.00
#
_symmetry.space_group_name_H-M   'P 1'
#
loop_
_entity.id
_entity.type
_entity.pdbx_description
1 polymer ?
#
loop_
_entity_poly.entity_id
_entity_poly.type
_entity_poly.pdbx_seq_one_letter_code
_entity_poly.pdbx_strand_id
1 'polypeptide(L)'
;MTNKCQIKSKLFHIDTSMSDGRLTSVETTTGSIKADRLVLATGAAPGPPSRIVGIDIPQRSTPGVIALTKPMPRLVNRIIVAPGVHMHQRDDGRFVLGEQDGAPTTEAHALRLEGQPNDFPTKLVAQEHGDRILDIATRFVQGIADAEVDTAYIGWRPLPIDGHPVLGVNPDRRDVYMAIMHSGVSLAPIVGQLVSHELIEDVVIERLERYRPTRSFEHIERY
;
A
#
# COMPACT_ATOMS: atom_id res chain seq x y z
N MET A 1 -7.32 5.71 -32.99
CA MET A 1 -8.21 4.93 -32.12
C MET A 1 -8.11 5.52 -30.73
N THR A 2 -9.19 6.10 -30.22
CA THR A 2 -9.20 6.66 -28.86
C THR A 2 -9.29 5.51 -27.87
N ASN A 3 -8.18 5.16 -27.22
CA ASN A 3 -8.16 4.21 -26.13
C ASN A 3 -8.93 4.83 -24.94
N LYS A 4 -10.16 4.40 -24.75
CA LYS A 4 -10.94 4.78 -23.56
C LYS A 4 -10.36 4.03 -22.35
N CYS A 5 -9.76 4.75 -21.42
CA CYS A 5 -9.42 4.20 -20.13
C CYS A 5 -10.71 3.80 -19.41
N GLN A 6 -10.85 2.52 -19.06
CA GLN A 6 -11.97 2.02 -18.27
C GLN A 6 -11.51 1.75 -16.85
N ILE A 7 -12.09 2.45 -15.87
CA ILE A 7 -11.88 2.16 -14.46
C ILE A 7 -13.01 1.23 -14.02
N LYS A 8 -12.64 0.01 -13.63
CA LYS A 8 -13.54 -0.96 -13.01
C LYS A 8 -13.18 -1.09 -11.54
N SER A 9 -14.12 -0.81 -10.65
CA SER A 9 -13.94 -0.96 -9.20
C SER A 9 -14.47 -2.31 -8.71
N LYS A 10 -13.93 -2.82 -7.59
CA LYS A 10 -14.35 -4.07 -6.94
C LYS A 10 -14.12 -5.34 -7.78
N LEU A 11 -13.16 -5.30 -8.71
CA LEU A 11 -12.68 -6.50 -9.38
C LEU A 11 -11.51 -7.06 -8.60
N PHE A 12 -11.61 -8.34 -8.22
CA PHE A 12 -10.49 -9.07 -7.65
C PHE A 12 -9.88 -9.94 -8.74
N HIS A 13 -8.58 -9.85 -8.91
CA HIS A 13 -7.83 -10.73 -9.76
C HIS A 13 -7.80 -12.12 -9.12
N ILE A 14 -8.08 -13.15 -9.90
CA ILE A 14 -8.05 -14.54 -9.46
C ILE A 14 -6.87 -15.27 -10.08
N ASP A 15 -6.67 -15.14 -11.42
CA ASP A 15 -5.64 -15.83 -12.16
C ASP A 15 -5.34 -15.17 -13.51
N THR A 16 -4.40 -15.74 -14.28
CA THR A 16 -4.08 -15.34 -15.64
C THR A 16 -4.18 -16.52 -16.59
N SER A 17 -4.77 -16.31 -17.78
CA SER A 17 -4.75 -17.29 -18.87
C SER A 17 -3.60 -17.00 -19.82
N MET A 18 -2.97 -18.07 -20.28
CA MET A 18 -1.77 -18.03 -21.11
C MET A 18 -1.96 -18.86 -22.38
N SER A 19 -1.38 -18.42 -23.49
CA SER A 19 -1.19 -19.22 -24.69
C SER A 19 0.20 -18.98 -25.24
N ASP A 20 0.92 -20.05 -25.54
CA ASP A 20 2.30 -20.01 -26.05
C ASP A 20 3.25 -19.13 -25.22
N GLY A 21 3.10 -19.16 -23.89
CA GLY A 21 3.91 -18.38 -22.96
C GLY A 21 3.56 -16.88 -22.88
N ARG A 22 2.45 -16.44 -23.50
CA ARG A 22 1.99 -15.06 -23.49
C ARG A 22 0.67 -14.91 -22.75
N LEU A 23 0.49 -13.79 -22.08
CA LEU A 23 -0.77 -13.43 -21.45
C LEU A 23 -1.86 -13.24 -22.54
N THR A 24 -2.99 -13.87 -22.31
CA THR A 24 -4.18 -13.72 -23.19
C THR A 24 -5.36 -13.10 -22.46
N SER A 25 -5.48 -13.38 -21.19
CA SER A 25 -6.53 -12.77 -20.35
C SER A 25 -6.16 -12.78 -18.86
N VAL A 26 -6.85 -11.91 -18.13
CA VAL A 26 -6.86 -11.84 -16.67
C VAL A 26 -8.22 -12.31 -16.18
N GLU A 27 -8.23 -13.34 -15.39
CA GLU A 27 -9.45 -13.88 -14.78
C GLU A 27 -9.82 -13.07 -13.54
N THR A 28 -11.06 -12.65 -13.44
CA THR A 28 -11.57 -11.83 -12.35
C THR A 28 -12.84 -12.40 -11.77
N THR A 29 -13.29 -11.85 -10.64
CA THR A 29 -14.57 -12.23 -10.02
C THR A 29 -15.79 -11.97 -10.90
N THR A 30 -15.67 -11.15 -11.94
CA THR A 30 -16.76 -10.79 -12.86
C THR A 30 -16.57 -11.30 -14.29
N GLY A 31 -15.56 -12.15 -14.51
CA GLY A 31 -15.26 -12.76 -15.79
C GLY A 31 -13.84 -12.44 -16.28
N SER A 32 -13.53 -12.96 -17.47
CA SER A 32 -12.23 -12.84 -18.11
C SER A 32 -12.09 -11.50 -18.86
N ILE A 33 -10.94 -10.86 -18.70
CA ILE A 33 -10.58 -9.62 -19.40
C ILE A 33 -9.39 -9.92 -20.31
N LYS A 34 -9.57 -9.77 -21.61
CA LYS A 34 -8.47 -9.90 -22.59
C LYS A 34 -7.42 -8.84 -22.33
N ALA A 35 -6.17 -9.26 -22.24
CA ALA A 35 -5.04 -8.37 -22.01
C ALA A 35 -3.75 -8.97 -22.61
N ASP A 36 -2.96 -8.14 -23.23
CA ASP A 36 -1.63 -8.53 -23.74
C ASP A 36 -0.54 -8.22 -22.71
N ARG A 37 -0.83 -7.36 -21.75
CA ARG A 37 0.08 -6.96 -20.68
C ARG A 37 -0.69 -6.74 -19.38
N LEU A 38 -0.04 -7.05 -18.26
CA LEU A 38 -0.59 -6.88 -16.90
C LEU A 38 0.39 -6.10 -16.03
N VAL A 39 -0.11 -5.14 -15.28
CA VAL A 39 0.66 -4.48 -14.21
C VAL A 39 0.15 -4.95 -12.86
N LEU A 40 1.01 -5.56 -12.07
CA LEU A 40 0.75 -5.95 -10.70
C LEU A 40 1.11 -4.82 -9.75
N ALA A 41 0.14 -4.03 -9.36
CA ALA A 41 0.26 -2.95 -8.38
C ALA A 41 -0.51 -3.31 -7.09
N THR A 42 -0.25 -4.50 -6.56
CA THR A 42 -1.07 -5.17 -5.52
C THR A 42 -0.81 -4.67 -4.10
N GLY A 43 0.13 -3.73 -3.94
CA GLY A 43 0.44 -3.15 -2.63
C GLY A 43 0.93 -4.21 -1.64
N ALA A 44 0.34 -4.25 -0.45
CA ALA A 44 0.74 -5.15 0.63
C ALA A 44 0.27 -6.60 0.48
N ALA A 45 -0.46 -6.94 -0.58
CA ALA A 45 -0.88 -8.31 -0.84
C ALA A 45 0.31 -9.15 -1.37
N PRO A 46 0.90 -10.05 -0.58
CA PRO A 46 2.12 -10.76 -0.98
C PRO A 46 1.88 -11.88 -2.01
N GLY A 47 0.70 -12.47 -2.00
CA GLY A 47 0.41 -13.67 -2.80
C GLY A 47 0.39 -13.49 -4.32
N PRO A 48 -0.20 -12.41 -4.88
CA PRO A 48 -0.33 -12.27 -6.32
C PRO A 48 0.99 -12.28 -7.11
N PRO A 49 2.06 -11.56 -6.71
CA PRO A 49 3.32 -11.61 -7.46
C PRO A 49 3.89 -13.01 -7.55
N SER A 50 4.01 -13.71 -6.43
CA SER A 50 4.56 -15.07 -6.39
C SER A 50 3.72 -16.03 -7.24
N ARG A 51 2.39 -15.99 -7.09
CA ARG A 51 1.50 -16.90 -7.82
C ARG A 51 1.47 -16.64 -9.33
N ILE A 52 1.50 -15.36 -9.77
CA ILE A 52 1.32 -15.00 -11.18
C ILE A 52 2.63 -15.06 -11.95
N VAL A 53 3.72 -14.62 -11.35
CA VAL A 53 5.02 -14.50 -12.04
C VAL A 53 6.11 -15.41 -11.48
N GLY A 54 5.84 -16.17 -10.43
CA GLY A 54 6.83 -17.08 -9.82
C GLY A 54 7.98 -16.37 -9.13
N ILE A 55 7.87 -15.05 -8.88
CA ILE A 55 8.85 -14.30 -8.10
C ILE A 55 8.26 -13.98 -6.74
N ASP A 56 8.99 -14.40 -5.70
CA ASP A 56 8.69 -13.98 -4.34
C ASP A 56 9.36 -12.62 -4.07
N ILE A 57 8.53 -11.65 -3.71
CA ILE A 57 9.01 -10.33 -3.28
C ILE A 57 9.01 -10.33 -1.76
N PRO A 58 10.18 -10.41 -1.12
CA PRO A 58 10.24 -10.40 0.33
C PRO A 58 9.78 -9.05 0.87
N GLN A 59 8.66 -9.06 1.58
CA GLN A 59 8.04 -7.87 2.17
C GLN A 59 7.98 -8.01 3.68
N ARG A 60 8.18 -6.90 4.37
CA ARG A 60 7.82 -6.79 5.78
C ARG A 60 6.31 -6.58 5.90
N SER A 61 5.68 -7.36 6.72
CA SER A 61 4.33 -7.10 7.18
C SER A 61 4.36 -6.08 8.32
N THR A 62 4.41 -4.79 7.97
CA THR A 62 4.42 -3.74 8.99
C THR A 62 3.04 -3.11 9.06
N PRO A 63 2.28 -3.37 10.13
CA PRO A 63 1.00 -2.72 10.36
C PRO A 63 1.21 -1.28 10.79
N GLY A 64 0.21 -0.44 10.49
CA GLY A 64 0.10 0.91 11.00
C GLY A 64 -1.33 1.16 11.46
N VAL A 65 -1.49 1.78 12.61
CA VAL A 65 -2.82 2.18 13.10
C VAL A 65 -3.17 3.55 12.52
N ILE A 66 -4.38 3.64 12.02
CA ILE A 66 -4.99 4.90 11.57
C ILE A 66 -6.24 5.13 12.38
N ALA A 67 -6.35 6.30 13.00
CA ALA A 67 -7.56 6.75 13.67
C ALA A 67 -8.20 7.90 12.89
N LEU A 68 -9.52 7.90 12.83
CA LEU A 68 -10.33 8.99 12.34
C LEU A 68 -11.11 9.59 13.49
N THR A 69 -11.14 10.92 13.58
CA THR A 69 -11.98 11.61 14.54
C THR A 69 -13.38 11.89 13.96
N LYS A 70 -14.32 12.24 14.83
CA LYS A 70 -15.53 12.94 14.40
C LYS A 70 -15.16 14.28 13.76
N PRO A 71 -16.03 14.86 12.92
CA PRO A 71 -15.81 16.20 12.37
C PRO A 71 -15.69 17.24 13.48
N MET A 72 -14.76 18.18 13.32
CA MET A 72 -14.57 19.32 14.20
C MET A 72 -14.16 20.56 13.40
N PRO A 73 -14.19 21.76 14.00
CA PRO A 73 -13.73 22.97 13.34
C PRO A 73 -12.32 22.84 12.78
N ARG A 74 -12.02 23.57 11.70
CA ARG A 74 -10.69 23.56 11.08
C ARG A 74 -9.64 24.11 12.04
N LEU A 75 -8.67 23.27 12.42
CA LEU A 75 -7.53 23.65 13.24
C LEU A 75 -6.25 23.72 12.41
N VAL A 76 -6.11 22.85 11.39
CA VAL A 76 -4.90 22.78 10.56
C VAL A 76 -5.26 22.66 9.09
N ASN A 77 -4.37 23.18 8.24
CA ASN A 77 -4.51 23.15 6.78
C ASN A 77 -3.29 22.48 6.10
N ARG A 78 -2.48 21.78 6.86
CA ARG A 78 -1.25 21.12 6.40
C ARG A 78 -1.16 19.72 6.99
N ILE A 79 -0.33 18.88 6.38
CA ILE A 79 0.10 17.64 6.99
C ILE A 79 1.13 17.98 8.08
N ILE A 80 0.97 17.40 9.25
CA ILE A 80 1.88 17.51 10.38
C ILE A 80 2.52 16.15 10.59
N VAL A 81 3.84 16.13 10.65
CA VAL A 81 4.62 14.96 11.03
C VAL A 81 5.36 15.31 12.32
N ALA A 82 5.05 14.59 13.38
CA ALA A 82 5.59 14.83 14.72
C ALA A 82 6.01 13.50 15.35
N PRO A 83 6.86 13.51 16.38
CA PRO A 83 7.25 12.27 17.06
C PRO A 83 6.02 11.44 17.50
N GLY A 84 5.96 10.19 17.05
CA GLY A 84 4.89 9.25 17.36
C GLY A 84 3.60 9.40 16.56
N VAL A 85 3.40 10.49 15.80
CA VAL A 85 2.17 10.71 15.05
C VAL A 85 2.39 11.51 13.78
N HIS A 86 1.69 11.15 12.72
CA HIS A 86 1.47 12.02 11.57
C HIS A 86 -0.03 12.27 11.43
N MET A 87 -0.40 13.49 11.05
CA MET A 87 -1.79 13.87 11.02
C MET A 87 -2.10 14.91 9.95
N HIS A 88 -3.33 14.92 9.51
CA HIS A 88 -3.91 15.99 8.72
C HIS A 88 -5.41 16.08 8.98
N GLN A 89 -5.99 17.24 8.72
CA GLN A 89 -7.42 17.44 8.81
C GLN A 89 -8.02 17.48 7.41
N ARG A 90 -9.02 16.65 7.18
CA ARG A 90 -9.76 16.55 5.92
C ARG A 90 -10.72 17.74 5.77
N ASP A 91 -11.25 17.93 4.56
CA ASP A 91 -12.20 19.00 4.27
C ASP A 91 -13.55 18.81 4.99
N ASP A 92 -13.89 17.55 5.33
CA ASP A 92 -15.06 17.22 6.14
C ASP A 92 -14.87 17.50 7.64
N GLY A 93 -13.74 18.07 8.05
CA GLY A 93 -13.42 18.42 9.43
C GLY A 93 -12.80 17.28 10.26
N ARG A 94 -12.74 16.06 9.76
CA ARG A 94 -12.15 14.91 10.46
C ARG A 94 -10.64 14.98 10.45
N PHE A 95 -10.00 14.67 11.57
CA PHE A 95 -8.59 14.34 11.58
C PHE A 95 -8.36 12.90 11.18
N VAL A 96 -7.31 12.69 10.37
CA VAL A 96 -6.68 11.40 10.13
C VAL A 96 -5.39 11.40 10.93
N LEU A 97 -5.29 10.50 11.88
CA LEU A 97 -4.14 10.34 12.77
C LEU A 97 -3.49 9.00 12.47
N GLY A 98 -2.22 8.99 12.13
CA GLY A 98 -1.47 7.78 11.86
C GLY A 98 -0.33 7.60 12.85
N GLU A 99 -0.17 6.39 13.36
CA GLU A 99 0.96 6.03 14.20
C GLU A 99 2.25 6.02 13.40
N GLN A 100 3.27 6.71 13.87
CA GLN A 100 4.55 6.81 13.18
C GLN A 100 5.51 5.68 13.56
N ASP A 101 5.57 5.30 14.82
CA ASP A 101 6.54 4.35 15.35
C ASP A 101 6.14 2.87 15.12
N GLY A 102 5.03 2.66 14.44
CA GLY A 102 4.49 1.32 14.17
C GLY A 102 3.76 0.73 15.39
N ALA A 103 3.24 -0.48 15.19
CA ALA A 103 2.53 -1.19 16.25
C ALA A 103 3.53 -1.75 17.29
N PRO A 104 3.10 -1.90 18.56
CA PRO A 104 3.93 -2.52 19.59
C PRO A 104 4.43 -3.92 19.16
N THR A 105 5.70 -4.22 19.42
CA THR A 105 6.36 -5.48 19.02
C THR A 105 6.18 -6.61 20.05
N THR A 106 5.11 -6.59 20.84
CA THR A 106 4.84 -7.65 21.81
C THR A 106 4.32 -8.92 21.14
N GLU A 107 4.64 -10.10 21.70
CA GLU A 107 4.16 -11.38 21.20
C GLU A 107 2.62 -11.45 21.10
N ALA A 108 1.93 -10.93 22.11
CA ALA A 108 0.47 -10.84 22.11
C ALA A 108 -0.07 -9.99 20.96
N HIS A 109 0.66 -8.95 20.55
CA HIS A 109 0.29 -8.12 19.41
C HIS A 109 0.60 -8.85 18.10
N ALA A 110 1.72 -9.55 18.00
CA ALA A 110 2.08 -10.35 16.82
C ALA A 110 1.03 -11.42 16.53
N LEU A 111 0.60 -12.18 17.54
CA LEU A 111 -0.48 -13.16 17.43
C LEU A 111 -1.81 -12.52 16.97
N ARG A 112 -2.13 -11.33 17.46
CA ARG A 112 -3.33 -10.61 17.04
C ARG A 112 -3.31 -10.18 15.58
N LEU A 113 -2.13 -9.99 15.02
CA LEU A 113 -1.90 -9.56 13.65
C LEU A 113 -1.69 -10.73 12.68
N GLU A 114 -1.74 -11.95 13.17
CA GLU A 114 -1.70 -13.14 12.34
C GLU A 114 -2.87 -13.11 11.33
N GLY A 115 -2.57 -13.38 10.06
CA GLY A 115 -3.57 -13.27 8.99
C GLY A 115 -3.83 -11.87 8.45
N GLN A 116 -3.09 -10.85 8.91
CA GLN A 116 -3.16 -9.46 8.43
C GLN A 116 -4.59 -8.85 8.46
N PRO A 117 -5.28 -8.84 9.59
CA PRO A 117 -6.61 -8.26 9.68
C PRO A 117 -6.56 -6.74 9.48
N ASN A 118 -7.59 -6.16 8.86
CA ASN A 118 -7.75 -4.70 8.79
C ASN A 118 -8.51 -4.13 9.98
N ASP A 119 -9.23 -4.97 10.69
CA ASP A 119 -10.06 -4.58 11.82
C ASP A 119 -9.46 -5.06 13.14
N PHE A 120 -9.70 -4.31 14.18
CA PHE A 120 -9.39 -4.72 15.55
C PHE A 120 -10.40 -5.79 16.03
N PRO A 121 -9.99 -6.68 16.94
CA PRO A 121 -10.84 -7.77 17.42
C PRO A 121 -12.12 -7.28 18.11
N THR A 122 -12.08 -6.09 18.71
CA THR A 122 -13.24 -5.45 19.33
C THR A 122 -13.21 -3.94 19.13
N LYS A 123 -14.36 -3.29 19.22
CA LYS A 123 -14.47 -1.83 19.19
C LYS A 123 -13.72 -1.17 20.35
N LEU A 124 -13.68 -1.81 21.51
CA LEU A 124 -12.95 -1.29 22.67
C LEU A 124 -11.45 -1.21 22.39
N VAL A 125 -10.86 -2.26 21.83
CA VAL A 125 -9.44 -2.27 21.47
C VAL A 125 -9.14 -1.23 20.38
N ALA A 126 -10.02 -1.07 19.40
CA ALA A 126 -9.89 -0.03 18.38
C ALA A 126 -9.90 1.38 19.01
N GLN A 127 -10.82 1.62 19.95
CA GLN A 127 -10.92 2.88 20.67
C GLN A 127 -9.66 3.17 21.50
N GLU A 128 -9.16 2.21 22.25
CA GLU A 128 -7.93 2.35 23.05
C GLU A 128 -6.73 2.77 22.20
N HIS A 129 -6.57 2.17 21.02
CA HIS A 129 -5.51 2.54 20.07
C HIS A 129 -5.72 3.93 19.48
N GLY A 130 -6.95 4.27 19.13
CA GLY A 130 -7.31 5.59 18.62
C GLY A 130 -7.06 6.69 19.63
N ASP A 131 -7.51 6.50 20.85
CA ASP A 131 -7.35 7.46 21.96
C ASP A 131 -5.87 7.68 22.30
N ARG A 132 -5.06 6.61 22.28
CA ARG A 132 -3.61 6.72 22.48
C ARG A 132 -2.95 7.60 21.41
N ILE A 133 -3.32 7.45 20.13
CA ILE A 133 -2.76 8.26 19.05
C ILE A 133 -3.26 9.71 19.17
N LEU A 134 -4.52 9.91 19.54
CA LEU A 134 -5.08 11.23 19.79
C LEU A 134 -4.36 11.94 20.94
N ASP A 135 -4.08 11.23 22.05
CA ASP A 135 -3.31 11.79 23.18
C ASP A 135 -1.93 12.30 22.72
N ILE A 136 -1.23 11.53 21.87
CA ILE A 136 0.04 11.99 21.31
C ILE A 136 -0.17 13.26 20.47
N ALA A 137 -1.22 13.33 19.67
CA ALA A 137 -1.51 14.47 18.80
C ALA A 137 -1.80 15.75 19.61
N THR A 138 -2.38 15.66 20.80
CA THR A 138 -2.67 16.81 21.68
C THR A 138 -1.43 17.62 22.03
N ARG A 139 -0.27 17.01 22.00
CA ARG A 139 1.02 17.67 22.31
C ARG A 139 1.47 18.63 21.20
N PHE A 140 0.91 18.49 20.00
CA PHE A 140 1.38 19.21 18.80
C PHE A 140 0.34 20.12 18.18
N VAL A 141 -0.96 19.88 18.42
CA VAL A 141 -2.06 20.70 17.86
C VAL A 141 -2.94 21.21 18.97
N GLN A 142 -2.91 22.53 19.16
CA GLN A 142 -3.81 23.16 20.12
C GLN A 142 -5.27 23.01 19.69
N GLY A 143 -6.13 22.62 20.62
CA GLY A 143 -7.57 22.44 20.37
C GLY A 143 -7.97 21.05 19.85
N ILE A 144 -7.02 20.18 19.51
CA ILE A 144 -7.34 18.80 19.12
C ILE A 144 -7.80 17.93 20.30
N ALA A 145 -7.54 18.36 21.52
CA ALA A 145 -7.97 17.64 22.73
C ALA A 145 -9.49 17.50 22.86
N ASP A 146 -10.26 18.36 22.17
CA ASP A 146 -11.72 18.29 22.12
C ASP A 146 -12.23 17.29 21.05
N ALA A 147 -11.33 16.67 20.30
CA ALA A 147 -11.70 15.68 19.30
C ALA A 147 -12.11 14.36 19.95
N GLU A 148 -13.06 13.67 19.31
CA GLU A 148 -13.45 12.31 19.65
C GLU A 148 -13.04 11.35 18.54
N VAL A 149 -12.43 10.23 18.89
CA VAL A 149 -12.17 9.16 17.93
C VAL A 149 -13.48 8.51 17.50
N ASP A 150 -13.73 8.47 16.19
CA ASP A 150 -14.90 7.84 15.60
C ASP A 150 -14.61 6.38 15.22
N THR A 151 -13.42 6.12 14.65
CA THR A 151 -13.00 4.78 14.28
C THR A 151 -11.47 4.68 14.22
N ALA A 152 -10.96 3.47 14.46
CA ALA A 152 -9.58 3.13 14.19
C ALA A 152 -9.51 1.80 13.43
N TYR A 153 -8.52 1.67 12.55
CA TYR A 153 -8.29 0.48 11.75
C TYR A 153 -6.80 0.23 11.54
N ILE A 154 -6.47 -0.98 11.11
CA ILE A 154 -5.11 -1.42 10.83
C ILE A 154 -4.87 -1.34 9.33
N GLY A 155 -3.84 -0.58 8.94
CA GLY A 155 -3.34 -0.56 7.57
C GLY A 155 -2.07 -1.38 7.44
N TRP A 156 -1.91 -2.09 6.33
CA TRP A 156 -0.71 -2.84 6.02
C TRP A 156 0.13 -2.10 4.99
N ARG A 157 1.41 -1.98 5.26
CA ARG A 157 2.34 -1.26 4.40
C ARG A 157 3.03 -2.24 3.45
N PRO A 158 3.00 -2.02 2.13
CA PRO A 158 3.79 -2.78 1.17
C PRO A 158 5.25 -2.33 1.27
N LEU A 159 6.03 -2.98 2.08
CA LEU A 159 7.42 -2.61 2.32
C LEU A 159 8.37 -3.75 1.93
N PRO A 160 8.95 -3.75 0.72
CA PRO A 160 10.05 -4.65 0.39
C PRO A 160 11.16 -4.53 1.44
N ILE A 161 11.79 -5.65 1.81
CA ILE A 161 12.73 -5.71 2.95
C ILE A 161 13.94 -4.79 2.81
N ASP A 162 14.30 -4.43 1.59
CA ASP A 162 15.36 -3.48 1.27
C ASP A 162 14.88 -2.02 1.22
N GLY A 163 13.60 -1.76 1.49
CA GLY A 163 13.01 -0.42 1.51
C GLY A 163 12.85 0.23 0.14
N HIS A 164 13.19 -0.45 -0.94
CA HIS A 164 13.13 0.10 -2.30
C HIS A 164 11.91 -0.40 -3.08
N PRO A 165 11.38 0.40 -4.03
CA PRO A 165 10.38 -0.07 -4.99
C PRO A 165 10.83 -1.33 -5.73
N VAL A 166 9.87 -2.14 -6.15
CA VAL A 166 10.06 -3.25 -7.09
C VAL A 166 9.37 -2.88 -8.38
N LEU A 167 10.15 -2.56 -9.41
CA LEU A 167 9.68 -2.06 -10.71
C LEU A 167 10.32 -2.85 -11.84
N GLY A 168 9.51 -3.50 -12.66
CA GLY A 168 10.00 -4.22 -13.84
C GLY A 168 9.23 -5.49 -14.13
N VAL A 169 9.61 -6.09 -15.23
CA VAL A 169 9.09 -7.39 -15.66
C VAL A 169 9.92 -8.53 -15.07
N ASN A 170 9.30 -9.69 -14.90
CA ASN A 170 10.04 -10.92 -14.77
C ASN A 170 10.68 -11.28 -16.14
N PRO A 171 11.96 -11.62 -16.22
CA PRO A 171 12.58 -12.06 -17.46
C PRO A 171 11.83 -13.18 -18.18
N ASP A 172 11.24 -14.11 -17.43
CA ASP A 172 10.48 -15.25 -17.95
C ASP A 172 9.01 -14.89 -18.28
N ARG A 173 8.55 -13.74 -17.84
CA ARG A 173 7.17 -13.25 -17.97
C ARG A 173 7.15 -11.76 -18.32
N ARG A 174 7.64 -11.43 -19.52
CA ARG A 174 7.74 -10.03 -19.99
C ARG A 174 6.40 -9.34 -20.20
N ASP A 175 5.33 -10.08 -20.24
CA ASP A 175 3.95 -9.61 -20.33
C ASP A 175 3.39 -9.15 -18.99
N VAL A 176 4.07 -9.44 -17.87
CA VAL A 176 3.64 -9.02 -16.53
C VAL A 176 4.69 -8.11 -15.90
N TYR A 177 4.27 -6.90 -15.58
CA TYR A 177 5.08 -5.89 -14.91
C TYR A 177 4.73 -5.80 -13.42
N MET A 178 5.72 -5.75 -12.56
CA MET A 178 5.53 -5.53 -11.12
C MET A 178 5.77 -4.08 -10.76
N ALA A 179 4.85 -3.49 -9.97
CA ALA A 179 4.95 -2.14 -9.43
C ALA A 179 4.54 -2.17 -7.95
N ILE A 180 5.45 -2.65 -7.11
CA ILE A 180 5.21 -2.84 -5.67
C ILE A 180 6.16 -1.93 -4.90
N MET A 181 5.62 -1.12 -3.99
CA MET A 181 6.43 -0.16 -3.26
C MET A 181 5.74 0.37 -2.02
N HIS A 182 6.53 0.78 -1.05
CA HIS A 182 6.08 1.73 -0.03
C HIS A 182 5.85 3.11 -0.68
N SER A 183 4.99 3.91 -0.09
CA SER A 183 4.68 5.27 -0.57
C SER A 183 4.08 5.32 -1.99
N GLY A 184 3.38 4.26 -2.41
CA GLY A 184 2.80 4.14 -3.74
C GLY A 184 1.90 5.31 -4.14
N VAL A 185 1.20 5.93 -3.19
CA VAL A 185 0.37 7.12 -3.45
C VAL A 185 1.23 8.31 -3.86
N SER A 186 2.31 8.60 -3.12
CA SER A 186 3.20 9.72 -3.40
C SER A 186 4.03 9.51 -4.67
N LEU A 187 4.42 8.26 -4.95
CA LEU A 187 5.23 7.91 -6.10
C LEU A 187 4.42 7.60 -7.37
N ALA A 188 3.08 7.47 -7.25
CA ALA A 188 2.22 7.08 -8.36
C ALA A 188 2.44 7.88 -9.66
N PRO A 189 2.60 9.21 -9.65
CA PRO A 189 2.79 9.97 -10.89
C PRO A 189 4.07 9.56 -11.62
N ILE A 190 5.20 9.53 -10.92
CA ILE A 190 6.49 9.20 -11.55
C ILE A 190 6.57 7.72 -11.93
N VAL A 191 6.07 6.82 -11.07
CA VAL A 191 6.07 5.39 -11.35
C VAL A 191 5.13 5.09 -12.52
N GLY A 192 3.95 5.68 -12.55
CA GLY A 192 3.02 5.53 -13.68
C GLY A 192 3.64 5.95 -15.00
N GLN A 193 4.38 7.06 -15.03
CA GLN A 193 5.11 7.52 -16.22
C GLN A 193 6.20 6.52 -16.63
N LEU A 194 7.04 6.09 -15.70
CA LEU A 194 8.14 5.16 -16.00
C LEU A 194 7.63 3.80 -16.47
N VAL A 195 6.62 3.25 -15.80
CA VAL A 195 5.98 1.98 -16.18
C VAL A 195 5.36 2.08 -17.58
N SER A 196 4.67 3.19 -17.87
CA SER A 196 4.07 3.41 -19.20
C SER A 196 5.14 3.48 -20.30
N HIS A 197 6.26 4.14 -20.05
CA HIS A 197 7.38 4.23 -20.97
C HIS A 197 7.95 2.83 -21.28
N GLU A 198 8.24 2.04 -20.26
CA GLU A 198 8.78 0.68 -20.43
C GLU A 198 7.79 -0.24 -21.15
N LEU A 199 6.48 -0.15 -20.81
CA LEU A 199 5.48 -1.06 -21.40
C LEU A 199 5.00 -0.68 -22.77
N ILE A 200 4.86 0.62 -23.09
CA ILE A 200 4.28 1.09 -24.35
C ILE A 200 5.36 1.26 -25.41
N GLU A 201 6.52 1.77 -25.03
CA GLU A 201 7.62 2.04 -25.95
C GLU A 201 8.62 0.89 -26.04
N ASP A 202 8.44 -0.16 -25.22
CA ASP A 202 9.29 -1.36 -25.15
C ASP A 202 10.77 -1.01 -24.91
N VAL A 203 11.01 0.00 -24.08
CA VAL A 203 12.35 0.48 -23.70
C VAL A 203 12.73 -0.03 -22.33
N VAL A 204 14.02 -0.11 -22.05
CA VAL A 204 14.57 -0.41 -20.73
C VAL A 204 15.13 0.88 -20.15
N ILE A 205 14.59 1.30 -19.01
CA ILE A 205 15.06 2.49 -18.30
C ILE A 205 16.20 2.08 -17.35
N GLU A 206 17.43 2.41 -17.70
CA GLU A 206 18.64 2.05 -16.94
C GLU A 206 18.58 2.49 -15.47
N ARG A 207 17.99 3.66 -15.20
CA ARG A 207 17.83 4.19 -13.83
C ARG A 207 16.96 3.29 -12.92
N LEU A 208 16.17 2.38 -13.50
CA LEU A 208 15.36 1.42 -12.75
C LEU A 208 16.09 0.11 -12.45
N GLU A 209 17.35 -0.07 -12.89
CA GLU A 209 18.10 -1.32 -12.71
C GLU A 209 18.15 -1.76 -11.25
N ARG A 210 18.42 -0.84 -10.35
CA ARG A 210 18.44 -1.12 -8.89
C ARG A 210 17.07 -1.47 -8.27
N TYR A 211 16.00 -1.32 -9.01
CA TYR A 211 14.63 -1.59 -8.58
C TYR A 211 14.03 -2.84 -9.23
N ARG A 212 14.80 -3.56 -10.03
CA ARG A 212 14.30 -4.74 -10.74
C ARG A 212 13.87 -5.84 -9.77
N PRO A 213 12.81 -6.61 -10.12
CA PRO A 213 12.31 -7.69 -9.27
C PRO A 213 13.31 -8.84 -9.08
N THR A 214 14.29 -8.94 -9.96
CA THR A 214 15.37 -9.98 -9.92
C THR A 214 16.60 -9.57 -9.15
N ARG A 215 16.61 -8.39 -8.55
CA ARG A 215 17.74 -7.95 -7.72
C ARG A 215 17.87 -8.76 -6.44
N SER A 216 19.05 -8.73 -5.83
CA SER A 216 19.23 -9.19 -4.46
C SER A 216 18.53 -8.24 -3.49
N PHE A 217 17.72 -8.78 -2.59
CA PHE A 217 17.02 -8.02 -1.56
C PHE A 217 17.81 -8.07 -0.26
N GLU A 218 18.55 -7.02 0.03
CA GLU A 218 19.27 -6.87 1.29
C GLU A 218 18.34 -6.28 2.35
N HIS A 219 18.28 -6.94 3.51
CA HIS A 219 17.45 -6.45 4.61
C HIS A 219 18.03 -5.15 5.18
N ILE A 220 17.22 -4.09 5.19
CA ILE A 220 17.56 -2.82 5.83
C ILE A 220 16.72 -2.64 7.09
N GLU A 221 17.38 -2.42 8.23
CA GLU A 221 16.69 -1.95 9.43
C GLU A 221 16.28 -0.49 9.22
N ARG A 222 15.08 -0.29 8.72
CA ARG A 222 14.42 1.02 8.68
C ARG A 222 13.05 0.89 9.31
N TYR A 223 12.76 1.78 10.26
CA TYR A 223 11.52 1.91 11.06
C TYR A 223 11.41 0.89 12.19
#